data_b9f62fbe897bad8bca2b518a644924ee
#
_entry.id   b9f62fbe897bad8bca2b518a644924ee
#
_cell.length_a   1.000
_cell.length_b   1.000
_cell.length_c   1.000
_cell.angle_alpha   90.00
_cell.angle_beta   90.00
_cell.angle_gamma   90.00
#
_symmetry.space_group_name_H-M   'P 1'
#
loop_
_entity.id
_entity.type
_entity.pdbx_description
1 polymer ?
#
loop_
_entity_poly.entity_id
_entity_poly.type
_entity_poly.pdbx_seq_one_letter_code
_entity_poly.pdbx_strand_id
1 'polypeptide(L)'
;AVGLWQFIASTGRIYGLKINRWIDERRDPVLATKAAITYLKHLYGIFGDWELAMAAYNSGEGRVKRAINRAKKKGRKHNFWSLRLPRETRDYVPSIMAMAVIYKNPKRYGFGHVRPLSPMDETKASLTVAFSLEEVAKRSKMSFSALRDKNPALFLGVPPMTQTSYSFYVPKNNRQELMASLKQNPNPSKKWGHSYNA
;
A
#
# COMPACT_ATOMS: atom_id res chain seq x y z
N ALA A 1 9.14 -2.32 8.37
CA ALA A 1 8.49 -1.97 7.11
C ALA A 1 7.47 -3.04 6.72
N VAL A 2 6.39 -2.67 6.04
CA VAL A 2 5.27 -3.60 5.73
C VAL A 2 4.67 -3.26 4.36
N GLY A 3 4.11 -4.30 3.70
CA GLY A 3 3.35 -4.19 2.45
C GLY A 3 4.22 -4.00 1.21
N LEU A 4 3.57 -3.76 0.05
CA LEU A 4 4.22 -3.62 -1.25
C LEU A 4 5.28 -2.50 -1.27
N TRP A 5 5.00 -1.39 -0.61
CA TRP A 5 5.83 -0.18 -0.61
C TRP A 5 6.76 -0.06 0.59
N GLN A 6 6.77 -1.05 1.49
CA GLN A 6 7.66 -1.13 2.65
C GLN A 6 7.67 0.14 3.52
N PHE A 7 6.50 0.74 3.74
CA PHE A 7 6.38 1.87 4.67
C PHE A 7 6.71 1.45 6.10
N ILE A 8 7.53 2.24 6.79
CA ILE A 8 7.57 2.22 8.26
C ILE A 8 6.32 2.94 8.79
N ALA A 9 5.89 2.58 10.00
CA ALA A 9 4.61 3.04 10.54
C ALA A 9 4.51 4.57 10.64
N SER A 10 5.57 5.24 11.10
CA SER A 10 5.62 6.70 11.20
C SER A 10 5.41 7.38 9.85
N THR A 11 6.17 6.97 8.83
CA THR A 11 6.05 7.53 7.48
C THR A 11 4.67 7.23 6.87
N GLY A 12 4.17 6.00 7.03
CA GLY A 12 2.83 5.64 6.53
C GLY A 12 1.74 6.54 7.08
N ARG A 13 1.78 6.86 8.38
CA ARG A 13 0.80 7.77 9.00
C ARG A 13 0.89 9.20 8.47
N ILE A 14 2.09 9.72 8.23
CA ILE A 14 2.30 11.05 7.63
C ILE A 14 1.61 11.15 6.26
N TYR A 15 1.63 10.05 5.49
CA TYR A 15 1.01 9.99 4.15
C TYR A 15 -0.40 9.39 4.16
N GLY A 16 -1.08 9.45 5.32
CA GLY A 16 -2.51 9.19 5.44
C GLY A 16 -2.91 7.74 5.62
N LEU A 17 -1.96 6.81 5.82
CA LEU A 17 -2.27 5.41 6.06
C LEU A 17 -2.70 5.18 7.52
N LYS A 18 -3.85 4.55 7.71
CA LYS A 18 -4.34 4.13 9.02
C LYS A 18 -3.58 2.90 9.48
N ILE A 19 -3.00 3.01 10.67
CA ILE A 19 -2.20 1.93 11.27
C ILE A 19 -2.54 1.86 12.75
N ASN A 20 -3.25 0.83 13.14
CA ASN A 20 -3.63 0.51 14.52
C ASN A 20 -3.66 -1.01 14.73
N ARG A 21 -4.18 -1.48 15.87
CA ARG A 21 -4.24 -2.92 16.19
C ARG A 21 -5.19 -3.75 15.33
N TRP A 22 -6.11 -3.14 14.58
CA TRP A 22 -7.05 -3.83 13.69
C TRP A 22 -6.75 -3.67 12.22
N ILE A 23 -6.24 -2.47 11.84
CA ILE A 23 -6.04 -2.07 10.45
C ILE A 23 -4.59 -1.68 10.26
N ASP A 24 -3.98 -2.19 9.19
CA ASP A 24 -2.69 -1.75 8.69
C ASP A 24 -2.79 -1.50 7.18
N GLU A 25 -3.13 -0.26 6.78
CA GLU A 25 -3.32 0.12 5.39
C GLU A 25 -2.02 0.12 4.56
N ARG A 26 -0.85 -0.10 5.17
CA ARG A 26 0.39 -0.37 4.44
C ARG A 26 0.32 -1.68 3.65
N ARG A 27 -0.57 -2.59 4.06
CA ARG A 27 -0.85 -3.87 3.39
C ARG A 27 -1.83 -3.73 2.23
N ASP A 28 -2.64 -2.67 2.20
CA ASP A 28 -3.56 -2.37 1.09
C ASP A 28 -2.76 -1.87 -0.11
N PRO A 29 -2.70 -2.60 -1.25
CA PRO A 29 -1.87 -2.20 -2.38
C PRO A 29 -2.33 -0.89 -3.01
N VAL A 30 -3.62 -0.59 -2.98
CA VAL A 30 -4.19 0.64 -3.57
C VAL A 30 -3.88 1.85 -2.70
N LEU A 31 -4.17 1.76 -1.39
CA LEU A 31 -3.92 2.86 -0.45
C LEU A 31 -2.43 3.12 -0.28
N ALA A 32 -1.63 2.05 -0.11
CA ALA A 32 -0.18 2.18 0.00
C ALA A 32 0.47 2.75 -1.26
N THR A 33 -0.04 2.40 -2.47
CA THR A 33 0.46 2.99 -3.72
C THR A 33 0.14 4.48 -3.80
N LYS A 34 -1.08 4.91 -3.42
CA LYS A 34 -1.42 6.34 -3.36
C LYS A 34 -0.52 7.11 -2.41
N ALA A 35 -0.28 6.56 -1.21
CA ALA A 35 0.64 7.15 -0.24
C ALA A 35 2.08 7.23 -0.78
N ALA A 36 2.57 6.18 -1.45
CA ALA A 36 3.90 6.14 -2.04
C ALA A 36 4.09 7.18 -3.16
N ILE A 37 3.09 7.34 -4.03
CA ILE A 37 3.10 8.39 -5.07
C ILE A 37 3.18 9.77 -4.42
N THR A 38 2.39 10.03 -3.39
CA THR A 38 2.41 11.32 -2.67
C THR A 38 3.77 11.55 -2.01
N TYR A 39 4.34 10.54 -1.37
CA TYR A 39 5.68 10.63 -0.76
C TYR A 39 6.77 10.87 -1.80
N LEU A 40 6.78 10.12 -2.89
CA LEU A 40 7.77 10.31 -3.96
C LEU A 40 7.68 11.70 -4.60
N LYS A 41 6.46 12.22 -4.84
CA LYS A 41 6.26 13.60 -5.31
C LYS A 41 6.78 14.64 -4.32
N HIS A 42 6.54 14.43 -3.01
CA HIS A 42 7.11 15.29 -1.97
C HIS A 42 8.64 15.29 -2.00
N LEU A 43 9.25 14.11 -2.08
CA LEU A 43 10.71 13.97 -2.18
C LEU A 43 11.27 14.62 -3.45
N TYR A 44 10.57 14.47 -4.58
CA TYR A 44 10.94 15.16 -5.81
C TYR A 44 10.87 16.69 -5.64
N GLY A 45 9.84 17.20 -4.98
CA GLY A 45 9.75 18.63 -4.65
C GLY A 45 10.93 19.16 -3.82
N ILE A 46 11.49 18.29 -2.94
CA ILE A 46 12.67 18.63 -2.14
C ILE A 46 13.97 18.64 -2.95
N PHE A 47 14.14 17.66 -3.83
CA PHE A 47 15.43 17.41 -4.48
C PHE A 47 15.49 17.86 -5.93
N GLY A 48 14.35 18.05 -6.61
CA GLY A 48 14.25 18.40 -8.03
C GLY A 48 14.77 17.31 -8.99
N ASP A 49 15.01 16.10 -8.47
CA ASP A 49 15.67 15.00 -9.16
C ASP A 49 15.07 13.68 -8.72
N TRP A 50 14.65 12.82 -9.69
CA TRP A 50 14.00 11.55 -9.39
C TRP A 50 14.94 10.51 -8.79
N GLU A 51 16.21 10.50 -9.19
CA GLU A 51 17.19 9.55 -8.63
C GLU A 51 17.45 9.86 -7.16
N LEU A 52 17.56 11.14 -6.81
CA LEU A 52 17.69 11.60 -5.43
C LEU A 52 16.40 11.36 -4.63
N ALA A 53 15.24 11.54 -5.25
CA ALA A 53 13.95 11.24 -4.61
C ALA A 53 13.81 9.74 -4.28
N MET A 54 14.13 8.84 -5.24
CA MET A 54 14.14 7.40 -5.00
C MET A 54 15.19 6.99 -3.96
N ALA A 55 16.38 7.60 -3.97
CA ALA A 55 17.38 7.38 -2.94
C ALA A 55 16.91 7.82 -1.55
N ALA A 56 16.18 8.94 -1.47
CA ALA A 56 15.59 9.43 -0.22
C ALA A 56 14.42 8.57 0.26
N TYR A 57 13.62 8.02 -0.64
CA TYR A 57 12.58 7.05 -0.30
C TYR A 57 13.17 5.81 0.39
N ASN A 58 14.26 5.26 -0.15
CA ASN A 58 14.92 4.07 0.39
C ASN A 58 15.69 4.35 1.69
N SER A 59 16.47 5.45 1.74
CA SER A 59 17.42 5.69 2.85
C SER A 59 17.04 6.81 3.81
N GLY A 60 15.93 7.48 3.54
CA GLY A 60 15.46 8.65 4.28
C GLY A 60 16.03 9.97 3.76
N GLU A 61 15.17 10.99 3.68
CA GLU A 61 15.52 12.31 3.12
C GLU A 61 16.67 13.01 3.86
N GLY A 62 16.73 12.87 5.18
CA GLY A 62 17.78 13.48 5.98
C GLY A 62 19.17 12.94 5.64
N ARG A 63 19.28 11.66 5.26
CA ARG A 63 20.55 11.06 4.84
C ARG A 63 21.02 11.65 3.51
N VAL A 64 20.12 11.75 2.54
CA VAL A 64 20.43 12.32 1.22
C VAL A 64 20.78 13.80 1.35
N LYS A 65 20.01 14.60 2.11
CA LYS A 65 20.34 16.02 2.40
C LYS A 65 21.73 16.17 2.99
N ARG A 66 22.11 15.34 3.98
CA ARG A 66 23.46 15.37 4.57
C ARG A 66 24.55 14.98 3.57
N ALA A 67 24.30 14.02 2.69
CA ALA A 67 25.24 13.63 1.64
C ALA A 67 25.47 14.76 0.63
N ILE A 68 24.41 15.42 0.17
CA ILE A 68 24.45 16.59 -0.70
C ILE A 68 25.26 17.72 -0.05
N ASN A 69 24.96 18.06 1.20
CA ASN A 69 25.65 19.15 1.90
C ASN A 69 27.15 18.86 2.07
N ARG A 70 27.53 17.61 2.34
CA ARG A 70 28.93 17.20 2.39
C ARG A 70 29.63 17.31 1.03
N ALA A 71 28.95 16.98 -0.05
CA ALA A 71 29.48 17.12 -1.40
C ALA A 71 29.68 18.60 -1.77
N LYS A 72 28.64 19.44 -1.51
CA LYS A 72 28.72 20.90 -1.72
C LYS A 72 29.87 21.55 -0.98
N LYS A 73 30.06 21.24 0.32
CA LYS A 73 31.17 21.76 1.13
C LYS A 73 32.56 21.39 0.58
N LYS A 74 32.64 20.31 -0.21
CA LYS A 74 33.91 19.85 -0.84
C LYS A 74 34.03 20.26 -2.31
N GLY A 75 33.16 21.13 -2.82
CA GLY A 75 33.14 21.53 -4.23
C GLY A 75 32.87 20.38 -5.21
N ARG A 76 32.21 19.30 -4.76
CA ARG A 76 31.95 18.10 -5.58
C ARG A 76 30.57 18.12 -6.20
N LYS A 77 30.39 17.38 -7.32
CA LYS A 77 29.07 17.08 -7.88
C LYS A 77 28.20 16.43 -6.82
N HIS A 78 26.90 16.74 -6.83
CA HIS A 78 25.95 16.29 -5.81
C HIS A 78 24.72 15.63 -6.42
N ASN A 79 24.83 15.08 -7.62
CA ASN A 79 23.85 14.16 -8.21
C ASN A 79 23.93 12.77 -7.54
N PHE A 80 22.92 11.93 -7.75
CA PHE A 80 22.86 10.59 -7.14
C PHE A 80 24.16 9.79 -7.34
N TRP A 81 24.72 9.77 -8.54
CA TRP A 81 25.88 8.95 -8.94
C TRP A 81 27.19 9.35 -8.27
N SER A 82 27.29 10.59 -7.82
CA SER A 82 28.50 11.14 -7.16
C SER A 82 28.39 11.15 -5.63
N LEU A 83 27.20 10.91 -5.05
CA LEU A 83 27.00 10.89 -3.61
C LEU A 83 27.48 9.60 -2.95
N ARG A 84 28.07 9.73 -1.74
CA ARG A 84 28.37 8.58 -0.89
C ARG A 84 27.12 8.18 -0.10
N LEU A 85 26.34 7.27 -0.66
CA LEU A 85 25.15 6.67 -0.07
C LEU A 85 25.43 5.22 0.36
N PRO A 86 24.59 4.61 1.22
CA PRO A 86 24.66 3.18 1.56
C PRO A 86 24.65 2.31 0.29
N ARG A 87 25.31 1.15 0.36
CA ARG A 87 25.34 0.20 -0.76
C ARG A 87 23.92 -0.18 -1.22
N GLU A 88 23.04 -0.51 -0.27
CA GLU A 88 21.64 -0.82 -0.57
C GLU A 88 20.98 0.28 -1.42
N THR A 89 21.15 1.55 -1.03
CA THR A 89 20.56 2.69 -1.77
C THR A 89 21.17 2.87 -3.15
N ARG A 90 22.48 2.63 -3.27
CA ARG A 90 23.18 2.70 -4.56
C ARG A 90 22.76 1.60 -5.54
N ASP A 91 22.35 0.46 -5.03
CA ASP A 91 21.84 -0.66 -5.83
C ASP A 91 20.33 -0.51 -6.12
N TYR A 92 19.57 0.08 -5.19
CA TYR A 92 18.12 0.28 -5.28
C TYR A 92 17.69 1.16 -6.46
N VAL A 93 18.32 2.34 -6.61
CA VAL A 93 17.89 3.29 -7.65
C VAL A 93 18.15 2.76 -9.06
N PRO A 94 19.35 2.23 -9.42
CA PRO A 94 19.58 1.60 -10.71
C PRO A 94 18.64 0.41 -10.97
N SER A 95 18.29 -0.36 -9.95
CA SER A 95 17.35 -1.49 -10.08
C SER A 95 15.97 -1.02 -10.52
N ILE A 96 15.43 0.06 -9.92
CA ILE A 96 14.15 0.64 -10.33
C ILE A 96 14.23 1.16 -11.77
N MET A 97 15.31 1.85 -12.12
CA MET A 97 15.51 2.37 -13.47
C MET A 97 15.57 1.23 -14.50
N ALA A 98 16.31 0.17 -14.20
CA ALA A 98 16.39 -1.02 -15.04
C ALA A 98 15.01 -1.68 -15.22
N MET A 99 14.24 -1.86 -14.14
CA MET A 99 12.89 -2.39 -14.22
C MET A 99 11.95 -1.51 -15.04
N ALA A 100 12.08 -0.18 -14.94
CA ALA A 100 11.29 0.75 -15.76
C ALA A 100 11.62 0.62 -17.26
N VAL A 101 12.90 0.44 -17.60
CA VAL A 101 13.34 0.22 -18.99
C VAL A 101 12.84 -1.12 -19.52
N ILE A 102 12.94 -2.19 -18.72
CA ILE A 102 12.43 -3.53 -19.09
C ILE A 102 10.90 -3.48 -19.28
N TYR A 103 10.17 -2.85 -18.36
CA TYR A 103 8.72 -2.72 -18.44
C TYR A 103 8.25 -1.98 -19.71
N LYS A 104 8.98 -0.93 -20.12
CA LYS A 104 8.67 -0.19 -21.34
C LYS A 104 9.00 -0.98 -22.62
N ASN A 105 9.91 -1.93 -22.56
CA ASN A 105 10.42 -2.67 -23.71
C ASN A 105 10.50 -4.18 -23.44
N PRO A 106 9.42 -4.84 -23.01
CA PRO A 106 9.48 -6.22 -22.51
C PRO A 106 9.99 -7.22 -23.56
N LYS A 107 9.60 -7.06 -24.83
CA LYS A 107 10.06 -7.93 -25.91
C LYS A 107 11.58 -7.90 -26.09
N ARG A 108 12.20 -6.71 -25.99
CA ARG A 108 13.65 -6.53 -26.15
C ARG A 108 14.46 -7.26 -25.07
N TYR A 109 13.87 -7.42 -23.89
CA TYR A 109 14.51 -8.03 -22.70
C TYR A 109 14.04 -9.45 -22.42
N GLY A 110 13.46 -10.15 -23.40
CA GLY A 110 13.05 -11.54 -23.28
C GLY A 110 11.71 -11.78 -22.59
N PHE A 111 10.97 -10.73 -22.22
CA PHE A 111 9.67 -10.81 -21.52
C PHE A 111 8.46 -10.64 -22.44
N GLY A 112 8.63 -10.81 -23.75
CA GLY A 112 7.56 -10.64 -24.74
C GLY A 112 6.42 -11.66 -24.61
N HIS A 113 6.66 -12.78 -23.93
CA HIS A 113 5.67 -13.82 -23.64
C HIS A 113 4.83 -13.52 -22.36
N VAL A 114 5.29 -12.60 -21.53
CA VAL A 114 4.61 -12.25 -20.28
C VAL A 114 3.36 -11.42 -20.60
N ARG A 115 2.21 -11.91 -20.18
CA ARG A 115 0.94 -11.18 -20.31
C ARG A 115 0.59 -10.58 -18.94
N PRO A 116 0.21 -9.29 -18.87
CA PRO A 116 -0.32 -8.72 -17.65
C PRO A 116 -1.54 -9.50 -17.17
N LEU A 117 -1.68 -9.63 -15.86
CA LEU A 117 -2.92 -10.13 -15.28
C LEU A 117 -4.07 -9.17 -15.60
N SER A 118 -5.28 -9.71 -15.66
CA SER A 118 -6.49 -8.87 -15.80
C SER A 118 -6.54 -7.84 -14.67
N PRO A 119 -6.99 -6.61 -14.95
CA PRO A 119 -7.19 -5.61 -13.90
C PRO A 119 -8.07 -6.16 -12.77
N MET A 120 -7.79 -5.73 -11.55
CA MET A 120 -8.61 -6.10 -10.40
C MET A 120 -10.04 -5.59 -10.59
N ASP A 121 -11.02 -6.50 -10.72
CA ASP A 121 -12.44 -6.17 -10.82
C ASP A 121 -13.07 -6.07 -9.43
N GLU A 122 -12.51 -5.19 -8.61
CA GLU A 122 -12.93 -4.98 -7.23
C GLU A 122 -13.65 -3.66 -7.09
N THR A 123 -14.66 -3.65 -6.23
CA THR A 123 -15.39 -2.46 -5.83
C THR A 123 -15.46 -2.38 -4.32
N LYS A 124 -15.67 -1.19 -3.79
CA LYS A 124 -15.86 -1.00 -2.35
C LYS A 124 -17.32 -1.22 -1.97
N ALA A 125 -17.53 -2.04 -0.94
CA ALA A 125 -18.79 -2.15 -0.24
C ALA A 125 -18.62 -1.51 1.14
N SER A 126 -19.21 -0.33 1.33
CA SER A 126 -19.19 0.39 2.62
C SER A 126 -20.36 -0.07 3.47
N LEU A 127 -20.04 -0.56 4.67
CA LEU A 127 -21.02 -1.05 5.64
C LEU A 127 -21.02 -0.13 6.85
N THR A 128 -22.21 0.21 7.33
CA THR A 128 -22.43 1.13 8.46
C THR A 128 -22.37 0.45 9.83
N VAL A 129 -22.14 -0.86 9.84
CA VAL A 129 -22.02 -1.68 11.07
C VAL A 129 -20.76 -2.53 10.96
N ALA A 130 -20.13 -2.85 12.07
CA ALA A 130 -18.93 -3.67 12.12
C ALA A 130 -19.25 -5.15 11.80
N PHE A 131 -19.06 -5.54 10.55
CA PHE A 131 -19.09 -6.94 10.12
C PHE A 131 -17.70 -7.54 10.14
N SER A 132 -17.57 -8.80 10.53
CA SER A 132 -16.33 -9.55 10.32
C SER A 132 -16.12 -9.91 8.85
N LEU A 133 -14.87 -10.14 8.44
CA LEU A 133 -14.57 -10.67 7.10
C LEU A 133 -15.26 -12.02 6.85
N GLU A 134 -15.38 -12.86 7.88
CA GLU A 134 -16.07 -14.16 7.79
C GLU A 134 -17.54 -13.98 7.41
N GLU A 135 -18.22 -13.05 8.07
CA GLU A 135 -19.63 -12.78 7.80
C GLU A 135 -19.83 -12.09 6.45
N VAL A 136 -18.96 -11.16 6.09
CA VAL A 136 -18.99 -10.54 4.76
C VAL A 136 -18.73 -11.58 3.67
N ALA A 137 -17.80 -12.51 3.87
CA ALA A 137 -17.55 -13.61 2.93
C ALA A 137 -18.79 -14.47 2.73
N LYS A 138 -19.42 -14.90 3.83
CA LYS A 138 -20.67 -15.69 3.79
C LYS A 138 -21.78 -14.96 3.03
N ARG A 139 -22.01 -13.69 3.35
CA ARG A 139 -23.08 -12.87 2.74
C ARG A 139 -22.82 -12.53 1.27
N SER A 140 -21.56 -12.43 0.87
CA SER A 140 -21.15 -12.18 -0.50
C SER A 140 -20.92 -13.45 -1.33
N LYS A 141 -21.22 -14.63 -0.77
CA LYS A 141 -21.00 -15.94 -1.39
C LYS A 141 -19.54 -16.17 -1.84
N MET A 142 -18.61 -15.67 -1.04
CA MET A 142 -17.17 -15.84 -1.26
C MET A 142 -16.57 -16.80 -0.22
N SER A 143 -15.45 -17.42 -0.57
CA SER A 143 -14.61 -18.04 0.47
C SER A 143 -13.95 -16.97 1.34
N PHE A 144 -13.73 -17.29 2.62
CA PHE A 144 -13.05 -16.41 3.56
C PHE A 144 -11.63 -16.04 3.06
N SER A 145 -10.89 -17.03 2.52
CA SER A 145 -9.55 -16.79 1.99
C SER A 145 -9.56 -15.78 0.84
N ALA A 146 -10.46 -15.97 -0.14
CA ALA A 146 -10.56 -15.07 -1.29
C ALA A 146 -10.92 -13.63 -0.88
N LEU A 147 -11.79 -13.46 0.11
CA LEU A 147 -12.13 -12.12 0.61
C LEU A 147 -10.99 -11.51 1.43
N ARG A 148 -10.31 -12.31 2.25
CA ARG A 148 -9.16 -11.86 3.05
C ARG A 148 -8.02 -11.38 2.15
N ASP A 149 -7.73 -12.08 1.07
CA ASP A 149 -6.66 -11.72 0.13
C ASP A 149 -6.94 -10.37 -0.56
N LYS A 150 -8.22 -10.01 -0.72
CA LYS A 150 -8.65 -8.70 -1.23
C LYS A 150 -8.64 -7.60 -0.17
N ASN A 151 -8.63 -7.97 1.12
CA ASN A 151 -8.68 -7.02 2.24
C ASN A 151 -7.48 -7.18 3.19
N PRO A 152 -6.23 -7.15 2.69
CA PRO A 152 -5.06 -7.47 3.49
C PRO A 152 -4.75 -6.46 4.60
N ALA A 153 -5.34 -5.27 4.53
CA ALA A 153 -5.24 -4.26 5.59
C ALA A 153 -5.95 -4.68 6.88
N LEU A 154 -6.99 -5.52 6.78
CA LEU A 154 -7.81 -5.96 7.92
C LEU A 154 -7.29 -7.30 8.45
N PHE A 155 -6.11 -7.28 9.08
CA PHE A 155 -5.37 -8.50 9.41
C PHE A 155 -5.98 -9.33 10.56
N LEU A 156 -6.80 -8.74 11.44
CA LEU A 156 -7.56 -9.45 12.48
C LEU A 156 -8.92 -9.96 11.97
N GLY A 157 -9.28 -9.67 10.73
CA GLY A 157 -10.57 -10.08 10.15
C GLY A 157 -11.79 -9.32 10.66
N VAL A 158 -11.61 -8.31 11.52
CA VAL A 158 -12.68 -7.44 12.03
C VAL A 158 -12.24 -5.98 12.00
N PRO A 159 -13.11 -5.04 11.58
CA PRO A 159 -12.81 -3.63 11.67
C PRO A 159 -12.88 -3.13 13.12
N PRO A 160 -12.31 -1.96 13.43
CA PRO A 160 -12.46 -1.35 14.76
C PRO A 160 -13.93 -1.13 15.11
N MET A 161 -14.33 -1.55 16.30
CA MET A 161 -15.71 -1.41 16.78
C MET A 161 -16.14 0.05 16.98
N THR A 162 -15.16 0.95 17.12
CA THR A 162 -15.37 2.40 17.23
C THR A 162 -15.64 3.09 15.90
N GLN A 163 -15.48 2.39 14.77
CA GLN A 163 -15.79 2.93 13.46
C GLN A 163 -17.25 2.66 13.11
N THR A 164 -17.98 3.73 12.77
CA THR A 164 -19.37 3.66 12.32
C THR A 164 -19.52 3.09 10.92
N SER A 165 -18.44 3.01 10.15
CA SER A 165 -18.44 2.43 8.82
C SER A 165 -17.08 1.86 8.45
N TYR A 166 -17.06 0.79 7.68
CA TYR A 166 -15.88 0.21 7.07
C TYR A 166 -16.17 -0.22 5.62
N SER A 167 -15.19 -0.05 4.73
CA SER A 167 -15.33 -0.42 3.33
C SER A 167 -14.49 -1.65 3.02
N PHE A 168 -15.15 -2.70 2.55
CA PHE A 168 -14.51 -3.94 2.10
C PHE A 168 -14.33 -3.92 0.58
N TYR A 169 -13.22 -4.46 0.09
CA TYR A 169 -13.07 -4.76 -1.33
C TYR A 169 -13.74 -6.10 -1.64
N VAL A 170 -14.66 -6.09 -2.57
CA VAL A 170 -15.37 -7.27 -3.07
C VAL A 170 -15.45 -7.20 -4.60
N PRO A 171 -15.49 -8.34 -5.33
CA PRO A 171 -15.80 -8.33 -6.76
C PRO A 171 -17.17 -7.73 -7.02
N LYS A 172 -17.40 -7.11 -8.16
CA LYS A 172 -18.66 -6.41 -8.49
C LYS A 172 -19.88 -7.32 -8.34
N ASN A 173 -19.81 -8.56 -8.85
CA ASN A 173 -20.89 -9.51 -8.74
C ASN A 173 -21.20 -9.90 -7.29
N ASN A 174 -20.16 -10.16 -6.50
CA ASN A 174 -20.30 -10.50 -5.08
C ASN A 174 -20.82 -9.32 -4.23
N ARG A 175 -20.57 -8.08 -4.67
CA ARG A 175 -21.15 -6.89 -4.03
C ARG A 175 -22.68 -6.88 -4.13
N GLN A 176 -23.24 -7.28 -5.26
CA GLN A 176 -24.71 -7.35 -5.42
C GLN A 176 -25.31 -8.34 -4.44
N GLU A 177 -24.73 -9.54 -4.30
CA GLU A 177 -25.14 -10.57 -3.34
C GLU A 177 -25.05 -10.04 -1.89
N LEU A 178 -23.94 -9.39 -1.54
CA LEU A 178 -23.77 -8.79 -0.22
C LEU A 178 -24.87 -7.76 0.07
N MET A 179 -25.11 -6.83 -0.86
CA MET A 179 -26.14 -5.79 -0.66
C MET A 179 -27.56 -6.36 -0.60
N ALA A 180 -27.88 -7.41 -1.36
CA ALA A 180 -29.15 -8.11 -1.27
C ALA A 180 -29.35 -8.78 0.10
N SER A 181 -28.31 -9.48 0.59
CA SER A 181 -28.33 -10.09 1.93
C SER A 181 -28.51 -9.06 3.05
N LEU A 182 -27.87 -7.88 2.93
CA LEU A 182 -27.98 -6.79 3.92
C LEU A 182 -29.37 -6.12 3.94
N LYS A 183 -30.07 -6.09 2.81
CA LYS A 183 -31.47 -5.62 2.75
C LYS A 183 -32.39 -6.53 3.55
N GLN A 184 -32.13 -7.84 3.54
CA GLN A 184 -32.94 -8.82 4.28
C GLN A 184 -32.58 -8.86 5.78
N ASN A 185 -31.29 -8.75 6.09
CA ASN A 185 -30.82 -8.75 7.47
C ASN A 185 -29.66 -7.74 7.64
N PRO A 186 -29.94 -6.48 8.06
CA PRO A 186 -28.95 -5.41 8.15
C PRO A 186 -27.97 -5.54 9.32
N ASN A 187 -28.25 -6.43 10.29
CA ASN A 187 -27.44 -6.58 11.47
C ASN A 187 -26.45 -7.75 11.34
N PRO A 188 -25.24 -7.66 11.95
CA PRO A 188 -24.35 -8.79 12.03
C PRO A 188 -24.95 -9.90 12.90
N SER A 189 -24.70 -11.16 12.52
CA SER A 189 -25.22 -12.34 13.24
C SER A 189 -24.58 -12.52 14.61
N LYS A 190 -23.39 -11.98 14.83
CA LYS A 190 -22.72 -11.94 16.14
C LYS A 190 -22.46 -10.49 16.52
N LYS A 191 -22.94 -10.07 17.69
CA LYS A 191 -22.46 -8.82 18.33
C LYS A 191 -21.05 -9.09 18.85
N TRP A 192 -20.04 -8.53 18.20
CA TRP A 192 -18.66 -8.57 18.65
C TRP A 192 -18.49 -7.61 19.82
N GLY A 193 -18.92 -8.02 20.99
CA GLY A 193 -18.78 -7.30 22.24
C GLY A 193 -17.92 -8.09 23.21
N HIS A 194 -16.94 -7.47 23.79
CA HIS A 194 -16.20 -7.84 25.01
C HIS A 194 -15.00 -8.78 24.92
N SER A 195 -14.80 -9.58 23.88
CA SER A 195 -13.69 -10.55 23.86
C SER A 195 -12.35 -10.02 23.32
N TYR A 196 -12.25 -8.76 22.93
CA TYR A 196 -11.04 -8.17 22.34
C TYR A 196 -10.53 -6.92 23.10
N ASN A 197 -10.88 -6.78 24.38
CA ASN A 197 -10.37 -5.73 25.26
C ASN A 197 -9.21 -6.20 26.15
N ALA A 198 -8.48 -7.23 25.75
CA ALA A 198 -7.26 -7.68 26.40
C ALA A 198 -6.04 -7.41 25.52
#